data_af6b2575b2ed1b6978027f0981950565
#
_entry.id   af6b2575b2ed1b6978027f0981950565
#
_cell.length_a   1.000
_cell.length_b   1.000
_cell.length_c   1.000
_cell.angle_alpha   90.00
_cell.angle_beta   90.00
_cell.angle_gamma   90.00
#
_symmetry.space_group_name_H-M   'P 1'
#
loop_
_entity.id
_entity.type
_entity.pdbx_description
1 polymer ?
#
loop_
_entity_poly.entity_id
_entity_poly.type
_entity_poly.pdbx_seq_one_letter_code
_entity_poly.pdbx_strand_id
1 'polypeptide(L)'
;MSEEQHYVILDVETTGLGEKADLLEVAMIDLTAVDNKQGRRWLCHGVHHVVLFQPNLTERTDLYVAHRNNGLVEDCKYGLTGLAFIDWQYAMIKVLGKRPIAVGRNVYTDLAHLSRHAKVLFDAFHYRTIDLTTIDAAWSLDPLPEYPPSTHRALHDCMLEYQRLVYHRWFPRG
;
A
#
# COMPACT_ATOMS: atom_id res chain seq x y z
N MET A 1 14.23 -23.66 11.65
CA MET A 1 12.91 -23.03 11.44
C MET A 1 13.13 -21.99 10.36
N SER A 2 12.48 -22.09 9.19
CA SER A 2 12.51 -21.01 8.18
C SER A 2 11.88 -19.77 8.80
N GLU A 3 12.55 -18.61 8.73
CA GLU A 3 11.92 -17.34 9.12
C GLU A 3 10.65 -17.19 8.28
N GLU A 4 9.54 -16.84 8.93
CA GLU A 4 8.27 -16.62 8.27
C GLU A 4 8.39 -15.35 7.42
N GLN A 5 8.09 -15.46 6.11
CA GLN A 5 8.18 -14.32 5.20
C GLN A 5 6.98 -13.41 5.37
N HIS A 6 7.23 -12.16 5.72
CA HIS A 6 6.22 -11.10 5.77
C HIS A 6 5.98 -10.49 4.39
N TYR A 7 4.74 -10.14 4.14
CA TYR A 7 4.27 -9.43 2.96
C TYR A 7 3.45 -8.22 3.40
N VAL A 8 3.57 -7.13 2.68
CA VAL A 8 2.83 -5.92 3.00
C VAL A 8 2.11 -5.44 1.75
N ILE A 9 0.79 -5.46 1.76
CA ILE A 9 0.04 -4.73 0.75
C ILE A 9 0.24 -3.26 1.04
N LEU A 10 0.71 -2.53 0.03
CA LEU A 10 1.08 -1.12 0.12
C LEU A 10 0.34 -0.33 -0.94
N ASP A 11 -0.21 0.79 -0.54
CA ASP A 11 -0.74 1.82 -1.42
C ASP A 11 -0.46 3.20 -0.85
N VAL A 12 -0.20 4.18 -1.72
CA VAL A 12 0.02 5.56 -1.33
C VAL A 12 -0.78 6.52 -2.19
N GLU A 13 -1.28 7.60 -1.58
CA GLU A 13 -1.86 8.70 -2.31
C GLU A 13 -0.91 9.90 -2.31
N THR A 14 -0.88 10.59 -3.43
CA THR A 14 0.01 11.73 -3.66
C THR A 14 -0.71 12.87 -4.35
N THR A 15 -0.12 14.06 -4.39
CA THR A 15 -0.72 15.19 -5.09
C THR A 15 -0.83 14.98 -6.60
N GLY A 16 -0.05 14.05 -7.17
CA GLY A 16 -0.02 13.73 -8.60
C GLY A 16 0.99 12.64 -8.91
N LEU A 17 1.18 12.30 -10.18
CA LEU A 17 2.03 11.19 -10.64
C LEU A 17 3.51 11.57 -10.81
N GLY A 18 3.87 12.84 -10.71
CA GLY A 18 5.21 13.31 -11.00
C GLY A 18 6.20 13.13 -9.86
N GLU A 19 7.49 13.27 -10.16
CA GLU A 19 8.57 13.19 -9.15
C GLU A 19 8.48 14.27 -8.07
N LYS A 20 7.80 15.38 -8.35
CA LYS A 20 7.57 16.50 -7.41
C LYS A 20 6.27 16.36 -6.62
N ALA A 21 5.54 15.26 -6.80
CA ALA A 21 4.32 15.04 -6.07
C ALA A 21 4.61 14.79 -4.58
N ASP A 22 3.85 15.44 -3.72
CA ASP A 22 3.93 15.25 -2.28
C ASP A 22 3.11 14.03 -1.86
N LEU A 23 3.60 13.33 -0.85
CA LEU A 23 2.90 12.21 -0.23
C LEU A 23 1.77 12.73 0.66
N LEU A 24 0.58 12.16 0.51
CA LEU A 24 -0.63 12.55 1.24
C LEU A 24 -1.11 11.48 2.22
N GLU A 25 -1.09 10.23 1.78
CA GLU A 25 -1.63 9.10 2.53
C GLU A 25 -0.75 7.87 2.31
N VAL A 26 -0.58 7.05 3.34
CA VAL A 26 0.08 5.73 3.26
C VAL A 26 -0.80 4.73 3.97
N ALA A 27 -1.09 3.62 3.31
CA ALA A 27 -1.76 2.49 3.91
C ALA A 27 -0.98 1.19 3.69
N MET A 28 -1.04 0.30 4.67
CA MET A 28 -0.36 -0.98 4.66
C MET A 28 -1.22 -2.05 5.34
N ILE A 29 -1.22 -3.25 4.78
CA ILE A 29 -1.78 -4.44 5.42
C ILE A 29 -0.67 -5.46 5.57
N ASP A 30 -0.31 -5.76 6.82
CA ASP A 30 0.73 -6.76 7.16
C ASP A 30 0.17 -8.17 7.09
N LEU A 31 0.85 -9.03 6.34
CA LEU A 31 0.41 -10.38 6.03
C LEU A 31 1.55 -11.39 6.19
N THR A 32 1.18 -12.61 6.56
CA THR A 32 2.02 -13.78 6.32
C THR A 32 1.29 -14.81 5.46
N ALA A 33 2.06 -15.63 4.74
CA ALA A 33 1.53 -16.68 3.92
C ALA A 33 1.73 -18.02 4.63
N VAL A 34 0.64 -18.78 4.80
CA VAL A 34 0.67 -20.13 5.39
C VAL A 34 0.25 -21.13 4.33
N ASP A 35 1.14 -22.06 4.01
CA ASP A 35 0.86 -23.16 3.09
C ASP A 35 0.22 -24.32 3.86
N ASN A 36 -0.90 -24.82 3.36
CA ASN A 36 -1.56 -26.00 3.87
C ASN A 36 -2.01 -26.93 2.72
N LYS A 37 -2.57 -28.09 3.06
CA LYS A 37 -3.04 -29.08 2.06
C LYS A 37 -4.11 -28.53 1.09
N GLN A 38 -4.76 -27.43 1.42
CA GLN A 38 -5.80 -26.78 0.61
C GLN A 38 -5.26 -25.61 -0.23
N GLY A 39 -3.96 -25.29 -0.10
CA GLY A 39 -3.27 -24.19 -0.76
C GLY A 39 -2.74 -23.15 0.21
N ARG A 40 -2.30 -22.02 -0.33
CA ARG A 40 -1.78 -20.89 0.45
C ARG A 40 -2.94 -20.08 1.04
N ARG A 41 -2.80 -19.71 2.31
CA ARG A 41 -3.68 -18.76 3.00
C ARG A 41 -2.89 -17.53 3.43
N TRP A 42 -3.54 -16.41 3.41
CA TRP A 42 -3.01 -15.14 3.88
C TRP A 42 -3.59 -14.84 5.27
N LEU A 43 -2.71 -14.61 6.23
CA LEU A 43 -3.08 -14.18 7.58
C LEU A 43 -2.77 -12.70 7.72
N CYS A 44 -3.79 -11.90 7.99
CA CYS A 44 -3.64 -10.48 8.29
C CYS A 44 -3.26 -10.31 9.76
N HIS A 45 -2.15 -9.61 10.02
CA HIS A 45 -1.66 -9.29 11.35
C HIS A 45 -2.03 -7.88 11.79
N GLY A 46 -2.21 -6.98 10.83
CA GLY A 46 -2.57 -5.60 11.13
C GLY A 46 -2.85 -4.78 9.89
N VAL A 47 -3.59 -3.69 10.11
CA VAL A 47 -3.87 -2.66 9.13
C VAL A 47 -3.30 -1.35 9.67
N HIS A 48 -2.47 -0.68 8.88
CA HIS A 48 -1.76 0.53 9.27
C HIS A 48 -2.05 1.63 8.27
N HIS A 49 -2.39 2.79 8.76
CA HIS A 49 -2.83 3.89 7.93
C HIS A 49 -2.40 5.22 8.53
N VAL A 50 -1.96 6.14 7.68
CA VAL A 50 -1.60 7.49 8.08
C VAL A 50 -1.93 8.48 6.97
N VAL A 51 -2.48 9.64 7.35
CA VAL A 51 -2.62 10.82 6.50
C VAL A 51 -1.59 11.85 6.94
N LEU A 52 -0.96 12.53 5.98
CA LEU A 52 0.06 13.53 6.26
C LEU A 52 -0.52 14.94 6.24
N PHE A 53 0.01 15.78 7.12
CA PHE A 53 -0.40 17.17 7.22
C PHE A 53 0.02 17.97 5.99
N GLN A 54 -0.97 18.49 5.26
CA GLN A 54 -0.80 19.32 4.06
C GLN A 54 -1.89 20.41 4.04
N PRO A 55 -1.66 21.58 4.66
CA PRO A 55 -2.73 22.54 4.92
C PRO A 55 -3.25 23.28 3.69
N ASN A 56 -2.45 23.39 2.62
CA ASN A 56 -2.74 24.26 1.47
C ASN A 56 -3.11 23.47 0.19
N LEU A 57 -3.60 22.24 0.33
CA LEU A 57 -3.91 21.40 -0.84
C LEU A 57 -5.02 21.96 -1.72
N THR A 58 -5.99 22.68 -1.16
CA THR A 58 -7.10 23.28 -1.91
C THR A 58 -6.65 24.32 -2.93
N GLU A 59 -5.49 24.94 -2.72
CA GLU A 59 -4.92 25.99 -3.58
C GLU A 59 -4.07 25.39 -4.71
N ARG A 60 -3.76 24.12 -4.67
CA ARG A 60 -2.89 23.45 -5.65
C ARG A 60 -3.64 23.14 -6.93
N THR A 61 -3.06 23.55 -8.05
CA THR A 61 -3.59 23.26 -9.40
C THR A 61 -3.20 21.88 -9.91
N ASP A 62 -2.12 21.31 -9.38
CA ASP A 62 -1.58 19.99 -9.72
C ASP A 62 -2.19 18.84 -8.90
N LEU A 63 -3.12 19.15 -7.98
CA LEU A 63 -3.77 18.15 -7.17
C LEU A 63 -4.68 17.24 -8.03
N TYR A 64 -4.52 15.93 -7.87
CA TYR A 64 -5.35 14.95 -8.55
C TYR A 64 -6.85 15.14 -8.22
N VAL A 65 -7.67 15.18 -9.27
CA VAL A 65 -9.09 15.58 -9.16
C VAL A 65 -9.88 14.69 -8.19
N ALA A 66 -9.56 13.38 -8.15
CA ALA A 66 -10.25 12.44 -7.25
C ALA A 66 -10.13 12.87 -5.78
N HIS A 67 -8.98 13.41 -5.35
CA HIS A 67 -8.75 13.81 -3.96
C HIS A 67 -9.60 14.99 -3.50
N ARG A 68 -10.12 15.79 -4.44
CA ARG A 68 -11.04 16.89 -4.11
C ARG A 68 -12.41 16.39 -3.62
N ASN A 69 -12.79 15.18 -4.03
CA ASN A 69 -14.13 14.64 -3.81
C ASN A 69 -14.20 13.46 -2.84
N ASN A 70 -13.05 12.87 -2.47
CA ASN A 70 -12.98 11.68 -1.62
C ASN A 70 -12.68 11.96 -0.13
N GLY A 71 -12.61 13.24 0.26
CA GLY A 71 -12.34 13.65 1.64
C GLY A 71 -10.85 13.73 2.02
N LEU A 72 -9.92 13.26 1.18
CA LEU A 72 -8.49 13.24 1.53
C LEU A 72 -7.92 14.64 1.78
N VAL A 73 -8.34 15.64 1.00
CA VAL A 73 -7.91 17.04 1.18
C VAL A 73 -8.30 17.58 2.56
N GLU A 74 -9.47 17.21 3.04
CA GLU A 74 -9.92 17.63 4.39
C GLU A 74 -9.12 16.91 5.48
N ASP A 75 -8.91 15.60 5.33
CA ASP A 75 -8.14 14.80 6.28
C ASP A 75 -6.70 15.29 6.40
N CYS A 76 -6.09 15.74 5.30
CA CYS A 76 -4.72 16.27 5.30
C CYS A 76 -4.54 17.55 6.13
N LYS A 77 -5.60 18.27 6.45
CA LYS A 77 -5.53 19.42 7.38
C LYS A 77 -5.20 19.01 8.81
N TYR A 78 -5.50 17.77 9.16
CA TYR A 78 -5.35 17.20 10.50
C TYR A 78 -4.36 16.03 10.56
N GLY A 79 -3.66 15.77 9.46
CA GLY A 79 -2.72 14.67 9.33
C GLY A 79 -1.47 14.82 10.20
N LEU A 80 -0.61 13.82 10.18
CA LEU A 80 0.65 13.81 10.91
C LEU A 80 1.64 14.82 10.31
N THR A 81 2.28 15.59 11.18
CA THR A 81 3.39 16.49 10.82
C THR A 81 4.71 15.72 10.70
N GLY A 82 5.74 16.36 10.15
CA GLY A 82 7.01 15.74 9.80
C GLY A 82 7.64 14.86 10.89
N LEU A 83 7.77 15.33 12.15
CA LEU A 83 8.35 14.53 13.24
C LEU A 83 7.45 13.36 13.64
N ALA A 84 6.15 13.59 13.79
CA ALA A 84 5.20 12.53 14.12
C ALA A 84 5.13 11.47 13.01
N PHE A 85 5.31 11.87 11.75
CA PHE A 85 5.39 10.92 10.64
C PHE A 85 6.68 10.08 10.69
N ILE A 86 7.81 10.67 11.08
CA ILE A 86 9.05 9.92 11.29
C ILE A 86 8.88 8.89 12.42
N ASP A 87 8.29 9.28 13.53
CA ASP A 87 8.01 8.37 14.65
C ASP A 87 7.09 7.21 14.23
N TRP A 88 6.08 7.52 13.42
CA TRP A 88 5.20 6.51 12.83
C TRP A 88 5.97 5.52 11.95
N GLN A 89 6.91 5.98 11.10
CA GLN A 89 7.74 5.10 10.27
C GLN A 89 8.55 4.14 11.14
N TYR A 90 9.18 4.62 12.22
CA TYR A 90 9.93 3.76 13.14
C TYR A 90 9.04 2.75 13.87
N ALA A 91 7.82 3.13 14.22
CA ALA A 91 6.85 2.21 14.80
C ALA A 91 6.48 1.10 13.79
N MET A 92 6.25 1.45 12.52
CA MET A 92 5.92 0.49 11.46
C MET A 92 7.05 -0.52 11.21
N ILE A 93 8.30 -0.09 11.18
CA ILE A 93 9.44 -1.02 11.02
C ILE A 93 9.47 -2.10 12.10
N LYS A 94 9.07 -1.75 13.33
CA LYS A 94 9.02 -2.73 14.43
C LYS A 94 7.87 -3.73 14.27
N VAL A 95 6.77 -3.30 13.69
CA VAL A 95 5.55 -4.11 13.50
C VAL A 95 5.68 -5.03 12.28
N LEU A 96 6.16 -4.48 11.15
CA LEU A 96 6.20 -5.20 9.87
C LEU A 96 7.27 -6.30 9.78
N GLY A 97 8.10 -6.45 10.80
CA GLY A 97 9.13 -7.47 10.82
C GLY A 97 10.33 -7.18 9.91
N LYS A 98 11.13 -8.21 9.63
CA LYS A 98 12.36 -8.05 8.87
C LYS A 98 12.10 -8.13 7.36
N ARG A 99 12.35 -7.03 6.66
CA ARG A 99 12.36 -6.94 5.19
C ARG A 99 11.11 -7.53 4.54
N PRO A 100 9.92 -6.99 4.82
CA PRO A 100 8.69 -7.45 4.22
C PRO A 100 8.72 -7.22 2.69
N ILE A 101 8.09 -8.13 1.94
CA ILE A 101 7.92 -7.99 0.49
C ILE A 101 6.71 -7.07 0.24
N ALA A 102 6.92 -5.97 -0.47
CA ALA A 102 5.82 -5.10 -0.88
C ALA A 102 4.97 -5.77 -1.96
N VAL A 103 3.66 -5.66 -1.80
CA VAL A 103 2.62 -6.21 -2.69
C VAL A 103 1.67 -5.07 -3.06
N GLY A 104 1.32 -4.91 -4.32
CA GLY A 104 0.36 -3.87 -4.75
C GLY A 104 0.25 -3.80 -6.25
N ARG A 105 -0.67 -2.96 -6.75
CA ARG A 105 -0.78 -2.64 -8.18
C ARG A 105 0.19 -1.53 -8.54
N ASN A 106 1.03 -1.76 -9.55
CA ASN A 106 2.08 -0.81 -9.90
C ASN A 106 2.92 -0.37 -8.68
N VAL A 107 3.14 -1.27 -7.75
CA VAL A 107 3.77 -1.03 -6.44
C VAL A 107 5.13 -0.32 -6.51
N TYR A 108 5.78 -0.32 -7.65
CA TYR A 108 7.00 0.46 -7.89
C TYR A 108 6.77 1.96 -7.78
N THR A 109 5.60 2.45 -8.19
CA THR A 109 5.23 3.87 -8.05
C THR A 109 5.13 4.24 -6.58
N ASP A 110 4.47 3.41 -5.78
CA ASP A 110 4.32 3.59 -4.34
C ASP A 110 5.68 3.60 -3.64
N LEU A 111 6.51 2.61 -3.94
CA LEU A 111 7.86 2.53 -3.40
C LEU A 111 8.74 3.71 -3.83
N ALA A 112 8.58 4.23 -5.06
CA ALA A 112 9.29 5.42 -5.51
C ALA A 112 8.87 6.66 -4.72
N HIS A 113 7.60 6.81 -4.36
CA HIS A 113 7.14 7.88 -3.47
C HIS A 113 7.65 7.68 -2.04
N LEU A 114 7.59 6.45 -1.50
CA LEU A 114 8.18 6.17 -0.17
C LEU A 114 9.67 6.46 -0.13
N SER A 115 10.44 6.13 -1.17
CA SER A 115 11.89 6.39 -1.19
C SER A 115 12.24 7.87 -1.07
N ARG A 116 11.34 8.76 -1.51
CA ARG A 116 11.52 10.22 -1.47
C ARG A 116 11.00 10.84 -0.18
N HIS A 117 9.87 10.36 0.32
CA HIS A 117 9.12 11.02 1.40
C HIS A 117 9.15 10.26 2.73
N ALA A 118 9.41 8.95 2.68
CA ALA A 118 9.40 8.04 3.84
C ALA A 118 10.56 7.05 3.79
N LYS A 119 11.78 7.58 3.59
CA LYS A 119 12.97 6.75 3.33
C LYS A 119 13.25 5.72 4.43
N VAL A 120 12.98 6.04 5.68
CA VAL A 120 13.17 5.12 6.81
C VAL A 120 12.28 3.88 6.64
N LEU A 121 11.02 4.08 6.25
CA LEU A 121 10.09 2.99 5.95
C LEU A 121 10.51 2.24 4.67
N PHE A 122 10.87 2.97 3.60
CA PHE A 122 11.31 2.37 2.33
C PHE A 122 12.49 1.42 2.52
N ASP A 123 13.50 1.81 3.27
CA ASP A 123 14.72 1.03 3.49
C ASP A 123 14.45 -0.28 4.29
N ALA A 124 13.31 -0.38 4.96
CA ALA A 124 12.90 -1.58 5.67
C ALA A 124 12.35 -2.67 4.73
N PHE A 125 11.87 -2.32 3.54
CA PHE A 125 11.32 -3.29 2.59
C PHE A 125 12.40 -4.17 1.95
N HIS A 126 11.97 -5.34 1.54
CA HIS A 126 12.78 -6.22 0.71
C HIS A 126 12.90 -5.64 -0.71
N TYR A 127 14.03 -5.88 -1.40
CA TYR A 127 14.22 -5.41 -2.79
C TYR A 127 13.29 -6.09 -3.80
N ARG A 128 12.76 -7.26 -3.47
CA ARG A 128 11.75 -7.95 -4.30
C ARG A 128 10.38 -7.41 -3.98
N THR A 129 9.53 -7.38 -5.00
CA THR A 129 8.14 -6.94 -4.90
C THR A 129 7.22 -7.96 -5.57
N ILE A 130 5.94 -7.90 -5.27
CA ILE A 130 4.89 -8.60 -5.98
C ILE A 130 3.96 -7.56 -6.60
N ASP A 131 4.06 -7.40 -7.92
CA ASP A 131 3.19 -6.52 -8.66
C ASP A 131 1.96 -7.28 -9.14
N LEU A 132 0.80 -6.92 -8.59
CA LEU A 132 -0.47 -7.57 -8.86
C LEU A 132 -0.95 -7.31 -10.30
N THR A 133 -0.61 -6.17 -10.89
CA THR A 133 -0.92 -5.87 -12.29
C THR A 133 -0.19 -6.82 -13.23
N THR A 134 1.07 -7.10 -12.94
CA THR A 134 1.88 -8.05 -13.72
C THR A 134 1.33 -9.47 -13.61
N ILE A 135 0.88 -9.86 -12.43
CA ILE A 135 0.29 -11.19 -12.21
C ILE A 135 -1.03 -11.33 -12.97
N ASP A 136 -1.93 -10.34 -12.89
CA ASP A 136 -3.19 -10.32 -13.64
C ASP A 136 -2.95 -10.48 -15.14
N ALA A 137 -1.97 -9.74 -15.69
CA ALA A 137 -1.63 -9.79 -17.09
C ALA A 137 -1.03 -11.14 -17.52
N ALA A 138 -0.20 -11.74 -16.67
CA ALA A 138 0.50 -13.00 -16.99
C ALA A 138 -0.43 -14.23 -16.98
N TRP A 139 -1.45 -14.20 -16.14
CA TRP A 139 -2.29 -15.38 -15.94
C TRP A 139 -3.63 -15.34 -16.66
N SER A 140 -3.93 -14.28 -17.43
CA SER A 140 -5.18 -14.12 -18.19
C SER A 140 -6.37 -14.61 -17.36
N LEU A 141 -6.38 -14.25 -16.09
CA LEU A 141 -7.39 -14.75 -15.16
C LEU A 141 -8.75 -14.34 -15.71
N ASP A 142 -9.69 -15.29 -15.70
CA ASP A 142 -11.10 -15.04 -15.95
C ASP A 142 -11.52 -13.72 -15.32
N PRO A 143 -12.45 -12.99 -15.92
CA PRO A 143 -12.79 -11.65 -15.46
C PRO A 143 -12.96 -11.71 -13.95
N LEU A 144 -12.10 -10.94 -13.27
CA LEU A 144 -12.21 -10.75 -11.84
C LEU A 144 -13.65 -10.35 -11.53
N PRO A 145 -14.27 -10.87 -10.46
CA PRO A 145 -15.56 -10.36 -10.05
C PRO A 145 -15.49 -8.82 -10.04
N GLU A 146 -16.56 -8.16 -10.48
CA GLU A 146 -16.61 -6.70 -10.47
C GLU A 146 -16.29 -6.20 -9.06
N TYR A 147 -15.07 -5.74 -8.89
CA TYR A 147 -14.66 -5.05 -7.66
C TYR A 147 -15.14 -3.61 -7.72
N PRO A 148 -15.50 -3.04 -6.59
CA PRO A 148 -15.77 -1.61 -6.52
C PRO A 148 -14.59 -0.83 -7.15
N PRO A 149 -14.87 0.27 -7.87
CA PRO A 149 -13.80 1.11 -8.39
C PRO A 149 -12.95 1.65 -7.24
N SER A 150 -11.66 1.89 -7.50
CA SER A 150 -10.79 2.63 -6.59
C SER A 150 -11.47 3.93 -6.14
N THR A 151 -11.36 4.23 -4.86
CA THR A 151 -11.82 5.52 -4.31
C THR A 151 -10.69 6.54 -4.23
N HIS A 152 -9.48 6.13 -4.63
CA HIS A 152 -8.25 6.91 -4.44
C HIS A 152 -8.08 7.32 -2.97
N ARG A 153 -8.27 6.35 -2.08
CA ARG A 153 -7.92 6.38 -0.66
C ARG A 153 -7.05 5.15 -0.40
N ALA A 154 -5.83 5.38 0.04
CA ALA A 154 -4.84 4.31 0.17
C ALA A 154 -5.34 3.13 1.01
N LEU A 155 -6.02 3.40 2.13
CA LEU A 155 -6.58 2.33 2.96
C LEU A 155 -7.64 1.51 2.23
N HIS A 156 -8.55 2.15 1.51
CA HIS A 156 -9.60 1.46 0.76
C HIS A 156 -8.99 0.60 -0.35
N ASP A 157 -8.01 1.14 -1.07
CA ASP A 157 -7.39 0.46 -2.19
C ASP A 157 -6.53 -0.72 -1.71
N CYS A 158 -5.82 -0.61 -0.58
CA CYS A 158 -5.21 -1.76 0.11
C CYS A 158 -6.22 -2.85 0.46
N MET A 159 -7.40 -2.49 0.96
CA MET A 159 -8.45 -3.46 1.31
C MET A 159 -9.00 -4.18 0.08
N LEU A 160 -9.16 -3.50 -1.05
CA LEU A 160 -9.54 -4.11 -2.32
C LEU A 160 -8.49 -5.13 -2.79
N GLU A 161 -7.20 -4.77 -2.73
CA GLU A 161 -6.12 -5.68 -3.10
C GLU A 161 -6.02 -6.89 -2.16
N TYR A 162 -6.25 -6.69 -0.86
CA TYR A 162 -6.32 -7.79 0.09
C TYR A 162 -7.45 -8.76 -0.25
N GLN A 163 -8.66 -8.26 -0.56
CA GLN A 163 -9.78 -9.09 -0.98
C GLN A 163 -9.46 -9.89 -2.24
N ARG A 164 -8.82 -9.26 -3.23
CA ARG A 164 -8.34 -9.94 -4.45
C ARG A 164 -7.34 -11.04 -4.13
N LEU A 165 -6.34 -10.73 -3.31
CA LEU A 165 -5.31 -11.67 -2.92
C LEU A 165 -5.90 -12.92 -2.23
N VAL A 166 -6.86 -12.73 -1.34
CA VAL A 166 -7.54 -13.80 -0.61
C VAL A 166 -8.48 -14.59 -1.53
N TYR A 167 -9.24 -13.91 -2.37
CA TYR A 167 -10.23 -14.54 -3.26
C TYR A 167 -9.57 -15.41 -4.34
N HIS A 168 -8.54 -14.89 -4.99
CA HIS A 168 -7.94 -15.57 -6.15
C HIS A 168 -6.96 -16.67 -5.79
N ARG A 169 -6.58 -16.81 -4.50
CA ARG A 169 -5.57 -17.80 -4.08
C ARG A 169 -4.35 -17.76 -5.02
N TRP A 170 -3.82 -16.59 -5.28
CA TRP A 170 -2.89 -16.22 -6.34
C TRP A 170 -1.59 -17.03 -6.44
N PHE A 171 -1.47 -18.08 -5.70
CA PHE A 171 -0.39 -19.02 -5.87
C PHE A 171 -0.96 -20.39 -6.23
N PRO A 172 -0.57 -20.95 -7.39
CA PRO A 172 -1.05 -22.24 -7.82
C PRO A 172 -0.77 -23.28 -6.73
N ARG A 173 -1.69 -24.20 -6.60
CA ARG A 173 -1.45 -25.40 -5.81
C ARG A 173 -0.29 -26.13 -6.51
N GLY A 174 0.83 -26.31 -5.81
CA GLY A 174 1.90 -27.20 -6.24
C GLY A 174 1.41 -28.63 -6.32
#